data_6ec5c60686d15402c21bf95f24b0a757
#
_entry.id   6ec5c60686d15402c21bf95f24b0a757
#
_cell.length_a   1.000
_cell.length_b   1.000
_cell.length_c   1.000
_cell.angle_alpha   90.00
_cell.angle_beta   90.00
_cell.angle_gamma   90.00
#
_symmetry.space_group_name_H-M   'P 1'
#
loop_
_entity.id
_entity.type
_entity.pdbx_description
1 polymer ?
#
loop_
_entity_poly.entity_id
_entity_poly.type
_entity_poly.pdbx_seq_one_letter_code
_entity_poly.pdbx_strand_id
1 'polypeptide(L)'
;MKVAIDADAGHVSIIKELLSIWSISYTPSDISDVTIVYRRNPTPQSRKCLVIPSESSLFRQWSERQKLDVIQSAGAEVMVPAVSKTELRVSPSISFQFNNTVFENNDNIAILGLDIIDEYIRILNKTLGAKSSFKYRLFTLLPVGYTLAPRKLRDAIMSQGNGLDDYCIRDVLPLDALRFALANALQKLTKKKLAGRYNSCGKRICALTHDVETKDGLSKAVTIKRLEEKYDLPSAWYLPSAQYSLDKETITALANYGEIGSHDTKHDGKLFDLSARRLNERLLGSKKTLEKLAQTSVVGFRAPLLQHSKDILRTLNRCNYTYDSSIPTWETKHPRTMRSHGIGTVFPTNIEGIVEIPLSLMQDHQFLNISGLSPKELLHIWLSAMAEIKELGGICVFLSHPEYSFLDTRDLSCYEELLNALSSDSEVSVMCPKDLTKF
;
A
#
# COMPACT_ATOMS: atom_id res chain seq x y z
N MET A 1 0.45 9.81 23.78
CA MET A 1 1.37 10.98 23.68
C MET A 1 0.58 12.16 23.17
N LYS A 2 0.78 13.34 23.75
CA LYS A 2 0.17 14.60 23.30
C LYS A 2 1.18 15.38 22.47
N VAL A 3 0.80 15.72 21.23
CA VAL A 3 1.69 16.38 20.25
C VAL A 3 1.06 17.69 19.77
N ALA A 4 1.83 18.77 19.77
CA ALA A 4 1.51 20.01 19.07
C ALA A 4 2.31 20.08 17.77
N ILE A 5 1.79 20.77 16.77
CA ILE A 5 2.46 20.96 15.47
C ILE A 5 2.44 22.45 15.13
N ASP A 6 3.61 23.02 14.97
CA ASP A 6 3.83 24.41 14.53
C ASP A 6 4.39 24.40 13.11
N ALA A 7 3.49 24.45 12.15
CA ALA A 7 3.76 24.44 10.71
C ALA A 7 2.58 25.03 9.93
N ASP A 8 2.76 25.27 8.64
CA ASP A 8 1.66 25.68 7.77
C ASP A 8 0.65 24.53 7.57
N ALA A 9 -0.61 24.85 7.28
CA ALA A 9 -1.72 23.89 7.25
C ALA A 9 -1.45 22.64 6.39
N GLY A 10 -0.83 22.80 5.22
CA GLY A 10 -0.45 21.66 4.36
C GLY A 10 0.59 20.75 5.00
N HIS A 11 1.59 21.30 5.68
CA HIS A 11 2.63 20.55 6.37
C HIS A 11 2.10 19.87 7.65
N VAL A 12 1.16 20.52 8.36
CA VAL A 12 0.44 19.91 9.49
C VAL A 12 -0.26 18.64 9.06
N SER A 13 -0.92 18.64 7.89
CA SER A 13 -1.59 17.45 7.37
C SER A 13 -0.61 16.30 7.09
N ILE A 14 0.55 16.60 6.50
CA ILE A 14 1.59 15.60 6.22
C ILE A 14 2.17 15.01 7.51
N ILE A 15 2.47 15.85 8.51
CA ILE A 15 3.00 15.39 9.81
C ILE A 15 1.97 14.47 10.49
N LYS A 16 0.70 14.84 10.46
CA LYS A 16 -0.39 14.01 11.00
C LYS A 16 -0.49 12.69 10.26
N GLU A 17 -0.36 12.70 8.94
CA GLU A 17 -0.37 11.48 8.12
C GLU A 17 0.82 10.56 8.44
N LEU A 18 2.03 11.10 8.55
CA LEU A 18 3.21 10.32 8.95
C LEU A 18 3.04 9.68 10.33
N LEU A 19 2.30 10.31 11.22
CA LEU A 19 2.04 9.83 12.58
C LEU A 19 0.73 9.03 12.72
N SER A 20 -0.04 8.87 11.64
CA SER A 20 -1.40 8.27 11.67
C SER A 20 -1.44 6.83 12.15
N ILE A 21 -0.34 6.10 12.02
CA ILE A 21 -0.22 4.69 12.44
C ILE A 21 -0.06 4.52 13.96
N TRP A 22 0.05 5.61 14.72
CA TRP A 22 0.12 5.58 16.19
C TRP A 22 -1.05 6.33 16.83
N SER A 23 -1.34 5.93 18.06
CA SER A 23 -2.35 6.60 18.89
C SER A 23 -1.77 7.89 19.49
N ILE A 24 -1.97 9.02 18.77
CA ILE A 24 -1.50 10.35 19.18
C ILE A 24 -2.69 11.29 19.36
N SER A 25 -2.63 12.08 20.44
CA SER A 25 -3.58 13.18 20.69
C SER A 25 -2.94 14.50 20.29
N TYR A 26 -3.58 15.23 19.41
CA TYR A 26 -3.11 16.56 18.99
C TYR A 26 -3.69 17.63 19.91
N THR A 27 -2.83 18.49 20.45
CA THR A 27 -3.17 19.49 21.46
C THR A 27 -2.44 20.82 21.20
N PRO A 28 -2.88 21.95 21.76
CA PRO A 28 -2.09 23.18 21.82
C PRO A 28 -0.71 22.98 22.46
N SER A 29 0.24 23.85 22.15
CA SER A 29 1.65 23.71 22.57
C SER A 29 1.86 23.82 24.08
N ASP A 30 1.03 24.56 24.77
CA ASP A 30 1.09 24.77 26.24
C ASP A 30 0.77 23.53 27.08
N ILE A 31 0.00 22.58 26.53
CA ILE A 31 -0.41 21.33 27.19
C ILE A 31 0.14 20.08 26.49
N SER A 32 0.98 20.23 25.50
CA SER A 32 1.59 19.12 24.76
C SER A 32 2.79 18.52 25.50
N ASP A 33 3.10 17.24 25.21
CA ASP A 33 4.34 16.60 25.64
C ASP A 33 5.54 17.07 24.81
N VAL A 34 5.27 17.41 23.54
CA VAL A 34 6.24 17.85 22.55
C VAL A 34 5.60 18.70 21.47
N THR A 35 6.30 19.72 20.98
CA THR A 35 5.90 20.49 19.80
C THR A 35 6.81 20.11 18.63
N ILE A 36 6.24 19.70 17.50
CA ILE A 36 6.96 19.53 16.24
C ILE A 36 6.96 20.87 15.52
N VAL A 37 8.13 21.36 15.20
CA VAL A 37 8.33 22.65 14.52
C VAL A 37 8.94 22.40 13.14
N TYR A 38 8.31 22.91 12.10
CA TYR A 38 8.77 22.80 10.73
C TYR A 38 8.93 24.18 10.08
N ARG A 39 10.12 24.45 9.55
CA ARG A 39 10.49 25.74 8.88
C ARG A 39 10.30 26.99 9.75
N ARG A 40 10.31 26.84 11.07
CA ARG A 40 10.18 27.94 12.03
C ARG A 40 11.19 27.79 13.15
N ASN A 41 11.49 28.89 13.82
CA ASN A 41 12.29 28.84 15.04
C ASN A 41 11.44 28.34 16.21
N PRO A 42 11.96 27.46 17.07
CA PRO A 42 11.23 27.02 18.26
C PRO A 42 10.90 28.23 19.15
N THR A 43 9.64 28.29 19.57
CA THR A 43 9.19 29.32 20.52
C THR A 43 9.68 28.98 21.93
N PRO A 44 10.10 29.97 22.75
CA PRO A 44 10.62 29.71 24.10
C PRO A 44 9.63 29.04 25.07
N GLN A 45 8.36 28.95 24.71
CA GLN A 45 7.29 28.43 25.58
C GLN A 45 7.11 26.89 25.51
N SER A 46 7.72 26.22 24.55
CA SER A 46 7.59 24.76 24.42
C SER A 46 8.56 24.02 25.34
N ARG A 47 8.01 23.14 26.20
CA ARG A 47 8.82 22.33 27.13
C ARG A 47 9.77 21.37 26.42
N LYS A 48 9.38 20.85 25.24
CA LYS A 48 10.20 20.01 24.35
C LYS A 48 9.84 20.29 22.91
N CYS A 49 10.84 20.44 22.05
CA CYS A 49 10.67 20.71 20.63
C CYS A 49 11.41 19.70 19.78
N LEU A 50 10.74 19.17 18.76
CA LEU A 50 11.36 18.48 17.65
C LEU A 50 11.37 19.39 16.42
N VAL A 51 12.55 19.80 16.00
CA VAL A 51 12.73 20.65 14.82
C VAL A 51 13.01 19.78 13.60
N ILE A 52 12.24 19.98 12.54
CA ILE A 52 12.46 19.40 11.22
C ILE A 52 13.01 20.53 10.34
N PRO A 53 14.28 20.47 9.91
CA PRO A 53 14.91 21.52 9.12
C PRO A 53 14.37 21.53 7.68
N SER A 54 14.33 22.72 7.07
CA SER A 54 13.81 22.92 5.70
C SER A 54 14.82 22.64 4.59
N GLU A 55 16.09 22.54 4.91
CA GLU A 55 17.16 22.34 3.95
C GLU A 55 18.11 21.25 4.43
N SER A 56 17.75 20.00 4.20
CA SER A 56 18.74 18.94 4.23
C SER A 56 19.24 18.70 2.81
N SER A 57 20.37 19.32 2.45
CA SER A 57 21.12 19.04 1.22
C SER A 57 21.56 17.57 1.07
N LEU A 58 21.20 16.74 2.03
CA LEU A 58 21.73 15.40 2.25
C LEU A 58 20.97 14.29 1.52
N PHE A 59 19.78 14.57 0.98
CA PHE A 59 18.95 13.56 0.31
C PHE A 59 18.75 13.77 -1.19
N ARG A 60 19.45 14.69 -1.83
CA ARG A 60 19.39 14.87 -3.29
C ARG A 60 19.85 13.65 -4.11
N GLN A 61 20.50 12.68 -3.49
CA GLN A 61 21.01 11.48 -4.17
C GLN A 61 19.99 10.33 -4.29
N TRP A 62 18.79 10.46 -3.75
CA TRP A 62 17.75 9.43 -3.80
C TRP A 62 17.09 9.26 -5.17
N SER A 63 17.29 10.17 -6.08
CA SER A 63 16.50 10.24 -7.31
C SER A 63 16.95 9.30 -8.44
N GLU A 64 18.12 8.68 -8.38
CA GLU A 64 18.68 8.00 -9.54
C GLU A 64 18.90 6.49 -9.41
N ARG A 65 18.83 5.90 -8.23
CA ARG A 65 18.96 4.45 -8.07
C ARG A 65 17.68 3.82 -7.55
N GLN A 66 17.18 2.83 -8.27
CA GLN A 66 15.92 2.11 -8.03
C GLN A 66 15.94 1.15 -6.84
N LYS A 67 17.03 1.06 -6.09
CA LYS A 67 17.11 0.46 -4.76
C LYS A 67 17.33 1.60 -3.79
N LEU A 68 16.40 1.75 -2.89
CA LEU A 68 16.51 2.72 -1.81
C LEU A 68 17.70 2.35 -0.92
N ASP A 69 18.77 3.15 -0.95
CA ASP A 69 19.93 2.99 -0.05
C ASP A 69 19.59 3.21 1.44
N VAL A 70 18.32 3.16 1.80
CA VAL A 70 17.79 3.35 3.15
C VAL A 70 17.64 2.04 3.90
N ILE A 71 17.58 0.94 3.19
CA ILE A 71 17.31 -0.36 3.80
C ILE A 71 18.41 -1.31 3.36
N GLN A 72 19.44 -1.46 4.18
CA GLN A 72 20.37 -2.58 4.07
C GLN A 72 20.14 -3.54 5.23
N SER A 73 19.80 -4.78 4.90
CA SER A 73 19.95 -5.87 5.84
C SER A 73 21.44 -6.09 6.16
N ALA A 74 21.73 -6.50 7.37
CA ALA A 74 23.08 -6.79 7.84
C ALA A 74 23.85 -7.67 6.83
N GLY A 75 24.91 -7.15 6.20
CA GLY A 75 25.85 -7.99 5.47
C GLY A 75 26.64 -7.41 4.30
N ALA A 76 26.38 -6.20 3.82
CA ALA A 76 27.19 -5.64 2.73
C ALA A 76 27.91 -4.34 3.17
N GLU A 77 29.21 -4.45 3.35
CA GLU A 77 30.12 -3.29 3.49
C GLU A 77 30.29 -2.61 2.13
N VAL A 78 29.76 -1.40 2.01
CA VAL A 78 30.21 -0.47 0.98
C VAL A 78 30.97 0.64 1.68
N MET A 79 32.27 0.72 1.43
CA MET A 79 33.12 1.81 1.90
C MET A 79 32.69 3.13 1.25
N VAL A 80 32.03 3.98 2.01
CA VAL A 80 31.78 5.39 1.69
C VAL A 80 32.44 6.24 2.76
N PRO A 81 33.11 7.38 2.41
CA PRO A 81 33.84 8.18 3.40
C PRO A 81 32.91 8.71 4.47
N ALA A 82 33.32 8.54 5.70
CA ALA A 82 32.88 9.10 7.00
C ALA A 82 31.60 9.98 6.99
N VAL A 83 30.44 9.38 6.64
CA VAL A 83 29.15 9.92 7.00
C VAL A 83 28.65 9.06 8.16
N SER A 84 28.20 9.66 9.26
CA SER A 84 27.68 8.90 10.40
C SER A 84 26.42 8.14 9.98
N LYS A 85 26.52 6.82 9.83
CA LYS A 85 25.38 5.97 9.58
C LYS A 85 24.55 5.83 10.86
N THR A 86 23.25 6.07 10.78
CA THR A 86 22.32 5.81 11.88
C THR A 86 21.46 4.61 11.54
N GLU A 87 21.54 3.56 12.35
CA GLU A 87 20.62 2.43 12.28
C GLU A 87 19.43 2.67 13.22
N LEU A 88 18.23 2.57 12.66
CA LEU A 88 16.97 2.58 13.40
C LEU A 88 16.39 1.18 13.43
N ARG A 89 16.64 0.43 14.52
CA ARG A 89 16.04 -0.89 14.72
C ARG A 89 14.59 -0.75 15.14
N VAL A 90 13.68 -1.32 14.36
CA VAL A 90 12.24 -1.32 14.59
C VAL A 90 11.77 -2.62 15.26
N SER A 91 12.35 -3.73 14.83
CA SER A 91 12.13 -5.07 15.39
C SER A 91 13.44 -5.86 15.43
N PRO A 92 13.45 -7.09 15.98
CA PRO A 92 14.65 -7.93 15.96
C PRO A 92 15.23 -8.18 14.56
N SER A 93 14.37 -8.28 13.53
CA SER A 93 14.76 -8.57 12.14
C SER A 93 14.72 -7.36 11.21
N ILE A 94 14.08 -6.25 11.61
CA ILE A 94 13.90 -5.07 10.75
C ILE A 94 14.62 -3.85 11.31
N SER A 95 15.55 -3.32 10.51
CA SER A 95 16.19 -2.04 10.78
C SER A 95 16.23 -1.17 9.52
N PHE A 96 16.11 0.14 9.71
CA PHE A 96 16.30 1.14 8.68
C PHE A 96 17.65 1.82 8.86
N GLN A 97 18.43 1.95 7.81
CA GLN A 97 19.71 2.65 7.85
C GLN A 97 19.59 4.00 7.16
N PHE A 98 20.12 5.02 7.82
CA PHE A 98 20.16 6.38 7.30
C PHE A 98 21.64 6.82 7.20
N ASN A 99 21.99 7.44 6.08
CA ASN A 99 23.36 7.91 5.83
C ASN A 99 23.74 9.17 6.60
N ASN A 100 22.94 9.56 7.60
CA ASN A 100 23.16 10.75 8.41
C ASN A 100 22.69 10.57 9.85
N THR A 101 23.09 11.49 10.72
CA THR A 101 22.54 11.58 12.07
C THR A 101 21.05 11.94 11.98
N VAL A 102 20.20 10.94 12.21
CA VAL A 102 18.74 11.13 12.17
C VAL A 102 18.24 11.99 13.33
N PHE A 103 19.05 12.15 14.36
CA PHE A 103 18.61 12.78 15.60
C PHE A 103 19.76 13.37 16.41
N GLU A 104 19.74 14.68 16.59
CA GLU A 104 20.58 15.39 17.55
C GLU A 104 19.70 15.92 18.68
N ASN A 105 20.10 15.73 19.92
CA ASN A 105 19.34 16.12 21.09
C ASN A 105 20.20 16.88 22.10
N ASN A 106 19.73 18.06 22.52
CA ASN A 106 20.07 18.58 23.83
C ASN A 106 18.75 18.66 24.63
N ASP A 107 18.79 18.56 25.94
CA ASP A 107 17.70 18.23 26.88
C ASP A 107 16.24 18.52 26.48
N ASN A 108 15.97 19.61 25.77
CA ASN A 108 14.63 20.06 25.41
C ASN A 108 14.41 20.28 23.91
N ILE A 109 15.46 20.31 23.10
CA ILE A 109 15.38 20.52 21.66
C ILE A 109 16.07 19.37 20.96
N ALA A 110 15.37 18.74 20.05
CA ALA A 110 15.90 17.74 19.16
C ALA A 110 15.76 18.22 17.71
N ILE A 111 16.75 17.92 16.90
CA ILE A 111 16.76 18.20 15.47
C ILE A 111 16.73 16.87 14.74
N LEU A 112 15.75 16.72 13.85
CA LEU A 112 15.68 15.60 12.94
C LEU A 112 16.56 15.93 11.73
N GLY A 113 17.67 15.22 11.53
CA GLY A 113 18.64 15.47 10.44
C GLY A 113 18.11 15.13 9.03
N LEU A 114 16.78 15.01 8.87
CA LEU A 114 16.09 14.59 7.65
C LEU A 114 14.82 15.41 7.45
N ASP A 115 14.65 16.03 6.28
CA ASP A 115 13.37 16.64 5.88
C ASP A 115 12.37 15.56 5.44
N ILE A 116 11.72 14.95 6.42
CA ILE A 116 10.75 13.88 6.21
C ILE A 116 9.52 14.35 5.40
N ILE A 117 9.24 15.64 5.40
CA ILE A 117 8.08 16.21 4.69
C ILE A 117 8.38 16.28 3.20
N ASP A 118 9.55 16.79 2.83
CA ASP A 118 9.96 16.82 1.43
C ASP A 118 10.13 15.40 0.87
N GLU A 119 10.67 14.47 1.66
CA GLU A 119 10.77 13.07 1.25
C GLU A 119 9.40 12.42 1.07
N TYR A 120 8.45 12.64 1.97
CA TYR A 120 7.07 12.19 1.82
C TYR A 120 6.45 12.72 0.51
N ILE A 121 6.58 14.02 0.26
CA ILE A 121 6.07 14.65 -0.97
C ILE A 121 6.74 14.04 -2.20
N ARG A 122 8.04 13.75 -2.15
CA ARG A 122 8.79 13.14 -3.24
C ARG A 122 8.31 11.73 -3.54
N ILE A 123 8.12 10.90 -2.51
CA ILE A 123 7.56 9.55 -2.64
C ILE A 123 6.20 9.61 -3.31
N LEU A 124 5.27 10.44 -2.83
CA LEU A 124 3.95 10.59 -3.42
C LEU A 124 3.99 11.10 -4.86
N ASN A 125 4.82 12.10 -5.16
CA ASN A 125 4.94 12.62 -6.52
C ASN A 125 5.54 11.59 -7.48
N LYS A 126 6.49 10.77 -7.03
CA LYS A 126 7.04 9.66 -7.83
C LYS A 126 5.97 8.60 -8.10
N THR A 127 5.21 8.24 -7.09
CA THR A 127 4.16 7.21 -7.18
C THR A 127 2.99 7.67 -8.05
N LEU A 128 2.46 8.87 -7.80
CA LEU A 128 1.22 9.36 -8.40
C LEU A 128 1.43 10.23 -9.65
N GLY A 129 2.63 10.75 -9.87
CA GLY A 129 2.98 11.65 -10.97
C GLY A 129 3.64 10.98 -12.16
N ALA A 130 3.57 9.67 -12.27
CA ALA A 130 4.26 8.89 -13.29
C ALA A 130 3.86 9.31 -14.72
N LYS A 131 4.83 9.84 -15.49
CA LYS A 131 4.64 10.17 -16.92
C LYS A 131 4.69 8.90 -17.77
N SER A 132 3.84 8.84 -18.80
CA SER A 132 3.80 7.71 -19.74
C SER A 132 5.16 7.50 -20.41
N SER A 133 5.65 6.27 -20.43
CA SER A 133 6.81 5.90 -21.23
C SER A 133 6.47 5.95 -22.72
N PHE A 134 7.50 6.12 -23.56
CA PHE A 134 7.33 6.06 -25.02
C PHE A 134 6.75 4.70 -25.46
N LYS A 135 7.17 3.60 -24.82
CA LYS A 135 6.65 2.25 -25.07
C LYS A 135 5.14 2.16 -24.78
N TYR A 136 4.69 2.72 -23.66
CA TYR A 136 3.26 2.75 -23.34
C TYR A 136 2.47 3.55 -24.36
N ARG A 137 2.96 4.74 -24.75
CA ARG A 137 2.32 5.58 -25.79
C ARG A 137 2.20 4.85 -27.12
N LEU A 138 3.25 4.13 -27.53
CA LEU A 138 3.23 3.33 -28.75
C LEU A 138 2.18 2.21 -28.65
N PHE A 139 2.06 1.54 -27.51
CA PHE A 139 1.05 0.52 -27.27
C PHE A 139 -0.39 1.08 -27.30
N THR A 140 -0.61 2.26 -26.75
CA THR A 140 -1.94 2.89 -26.73
C THR A 140 -2.35 3.46 -28.10
N LEU A 141 -1.40 3.73 -28.99
CA LEU A 141 -1.64 4.15 -30.38
C LEU A 141 -1.98 2.99 -31.32
N LEU A 142 -1.66 1.76 -30.94
CA LEU A 142 -2.03 0.61 -31.77
C LEU A 142 -3.57 0.44 -31.69
N PRO A 143 -4.25 0.21 -32.84
CA PRO A 143 -5.69 -0.01 -32.90
C PRO A 143 -6.13 -1.30 -32.15
N VAL A 144 -5.16 -2.14 -31.84
CA VAL A 144 -5.33 -3.36 -31.04
C VAL A 144 -5.02 -2.98 -29.59
N GLY A 145 -6.04 -2.76 -28.77
CA GLY A 145 -5.85 -2.46 -27.34
C GLY A 145 -5.05 -3.55 -26.62
N TYR A 146 -4.36 -3.17 -25.56
CA TYR A 146 -3.57 -4.09 -24.68
C TYR A 146 -4.32 -5.39 -24.35
N THR A 147 -5.64 -5.31 -24.18
CA THR A 147 -6.52 -6.45 -23.90
C THR A 147 -6.71 -7.42 -25.07
N LEU A 148 -6.47 -6.99 -26.30
CA LEU A 148 -6.57 -7.85 -27.50
C LEU A 148 -5.24 -8.57 -27.81
N ALA A 149 -4.13 -8.15 -27.21
CA ALA A 149 -2.87 -8.88 -27.34
C ALA A 149 -2.98 -10.24 -26.61
N PRO A 150 -2.54 -11.36 -27.23
CA PRO A 150 -2.51 -12.66 -26.56
C PRO A 150 -1.81 -12.56 -25.20
N ARG A 151 -2.37 -13.22 -24.17
CA ARG A 151 -1.86 -13.19 -22.80
C ARG A 151 -0.36 -13.47 -22.73
N LYS A 152 0.11 -14.54 -23.41
CA LYS A 152 1.54 -14.89 -23.46
C LYS A 152 2.44 -13.75 -23.97
N LEU A 153 1.94 -12.94 -24.93
CA LEU A 153 2.70 -11.79 -25.42
C LEU A 153 2.75 -10.66 -24.41
N ARG A 154 1.65 -10.42 -23.70
CA ARG A 154 1.59 -9.43 -22.61
C ARG A 154 2.55 -9.82 -21.47
N ASP A 155 2.49 -11.09 -21.04
CA ASP A 155 3.35 -11.63 -19.99
C ASP A 155 4.83 -11.59 -20.39
N ALA A 156 5.17 -11.93 -21.63
CA ALA A 156 6.54 -11.83 -22.15
C ALA A 156 7.07 -10.39 -22.18
N ILE A 157 6.23 -9.40 -22.48
CA ILE A 157 6.62 -7.98 -22.42
C ILE A 157 6.85 -7.55 -20.97
N MET A 158 6.04 -8.06 -20.03
CA MET A 158 6.16 -7.75 -18.63
C MET A 158 7.31 -8.49 -17.95
N SER A 159 7.70 -9.67 -18.43
CA SER A 159 8.76 -10.51 -17.84
C SER A 159 10.19 -10.02 -18.13
N GLN A 160 10.41 -9.18 -19.17
CA GLN A 160 11.75 -8.73 -19.49
C GLN A 160 12.38 -7.90 -18.37
N GLY A 161 13.32 -8.51 -17.64
CA GLY A 161 14.36 -7.78 -16.91
C GLY A 161 14.37 -7.80 -15.38
N ASN A 162 13.54 -8.60 -14.67
CA ASN A 162 13.69 -8.66 -13.21
C ASN A 162 13.44 -10.08 -12.69
N GLY A 163 14.48 -10.74 -12.16
CA GLY A 163 14.33 -11.85 -11.25
C GLY A 163 13.66 -11.37 -9.95
N LEU A 164 12.71 -12.13 -9.44
CA LEU A 164 12.09 -11.91 -8.12
C LEU A 164 12.82 -12.74 -7.03
N ASP A 165 13.97 -13.30 -7.38
CA ASP A 165 14.73 -14.24 -6.53
C ASP A 165 15.14 -13.61 -5.19
N ASP A 166 15.25 -12.27 -5.14
CA ASP A 166 15.64 -11.50 -3.95
C ASP A 166 14.50 -10.59 -3.42
N TYR A 167 13.23 -10.88 -3.72
CA TYR A 167 12.14 -10.06 -3.19
C TYR A 167 12.06 -10.15 -1.67
N CYS A 168 12.23 -9.03 -1.02
CA CYS A 168 12.08 -8.89 0.42
C CYS A 168 11.27 -7.63 0.72
N ILE A 169 10.17 -7.78 1.47
CA ILE A 169 9.27 -6.64 1.76
C ILE A 169 9.98 -5.52 2.52
N ARG A 170 10.89 -5.84 3.44
CA ARG A 170 11.63 -4.85 4.24
C ARG A 170 12.53 -3.91 3.41
N ASP A 171 12.89 -4.33 2.19
CA ASP A 171 13.78 -3.55 1.32
C ASP A 171 13.03 -2.47 0.52
N VAL A 172 11.72 -2.39 0.66
CA VAL A 172 10.85 -1.57 -0.20
C VAL A 172 9.91 -0.65 0.59
N LEU A 173 10.27 -0.27 1.82
CA LEU A 173 9.43 0.48 2.77
C LEU A 173 9.92 1.92 3.07
N PRO A 174 10.16 2.77 2.06
CA PRO A 174 10.69 4.12 2.31
C PRO A 174 9.73 5.01 3.13
N LEU A 175 8.44 4.90 2.91
CA LEU A 175 7.47 5.71 3.65
C LEU A 175 7.39 5.29 5.12
N ASP A 176 7.47 3.99 5.38
CA ASP A 176 7.51 3.48 6.76
C ASP A 176 8.81 3.87 7.46
N ALA A 177 9.94 3.90 6.75
CA ALA A 177 11.18 4.40 7.31
C ALA A 177 11.05 5.85 7.82
N LEU A 178 10.40 6.74 7.05
CA LEU A 178 10.13 8.12 7.50
C LEU A 178 9.22 8.15 8.74
N ARG A 179 8.16 7.34 8.75
CA ARG A 179 7.25 7.23 9.90
C ARG A 179 7.99 6.79 11.17
N PHE A 180 8.76 5.71 11.08
CA PHE A 180 9.50 5.20 12.22
C PHE A 180 10.63 6.13 12.66
N ALA A 181 11.28 6.86 11.75
CA ALA A 181 12.28 7.89 12.10
C ALA A 181 11.64 9.01 12.96
N LEU A 182 10.48 9.52 12.52
CA LEU A 182 9.75 10.54 13.26
C LEU A 182 9.28 10.03 14.64
N ALA A 183 8.71 8.83 14.67
CA ALA A 183 8.25 8.20 15.91
C ALA A 183 9.40 7.98 16.90
N ASN A 184 10.54 7.47 16.44
CA ASN A 184 11.73 7.27 17.27
C ASN A 184 12.23 8.58 17.85
N ALA A 185 12.30 9.66 17.05
CA ALA A 185 12.69 10.98 17.53
C ALA A 185 11.76 11.47 18.65
N LEU A 186 10.44 11.36 18.46
CA LEU A 186 9.45 11.72 19.48
C LEU A 186 9.61 10.89 20.76
N GLN A 187 9.79 9.58 20.64
CA GLN A 187 9.97 8.69 21.79
C GLN A 187 11.26 8.98 22.56
N LYS A 188 12.38 9.21 21.85
CA LYS A 188 13.66 9.58 22.48
C LYS A 188 13.55 10.90 23.24
N LEU A 189 12.92 11.92 22.64
CA LEU A 189 12.78 13.24 23.24
C LEU A 189 11.81 13.23 24.43
N THR A 190 10.68 12.56 24.33
CA THR A 190 9.64 12.56 25.36
C THR A 190 9.83 11.49 26.42
N LYS A 191 10.62 10.45 26.14
CA LYS A 191 10.74 9.20 26.94
C LYS A 191 9.42 8.42 27.05
N LYS A 192 8.44 8.71 26.17
CA LYS A 192 7.15 8.03 26.11
C LYS A 192 7.10 7.08 24.91
N LYS A 193 6.57 5.86 25.11
CA LYS A 193 6.32 4.92 24.01
C LYS A 193 5.08 5.33 23.23
N LEU A 194 5.11 5.11 21.92
CA LEU A 194 3.97 5.23 21.02
C LEU A 194 3.29 3.86 20.88
N ALA A 195 1.97 3.84 21.03
CA ALA A 195 1.16 2.64 20.77
C ALA A 195 0.71 2.63 19.32
N GLY A 196 0.97 1.56 18.60
CA GLY A 196 0.50 1.36 17.22
C GLY A 196 -1.03 1.23 17.17
N ARG A 197 -1.68 1.83 16.17
CA ARG A 197 -3.14 1.77 16.01
C ARG A 197 -3.60 0.40 15.54
N TYR A 198 -2.89 -0.17 14.57
CA TYR A 198 -3.24 -1.45 13.95
C TYR A 198 -2.90 -2.66 14.83
N ASN A 199 -2.11 -2.47 15.90
CA ASN A 199 -1.82 -3.48 16.90
C ASN A 199 -2.60 -3.29 18.19
N SER A 200 -3.56 -2.36 18.25
CA SER A 200 -4.29 -2.02 19.47
C SER A 200 -5.12 -3.18 20.05
N CYS A 201 -5.50 -4.15 19.20
CA CYS A 201 -6.17 -5.40 19.62
C CYS A 201 -5.21 -6.57 19.83
N GLY A 202 -3.89 -6.37 19.75
CA GLY A 202 -2.88 -7.42 19.85
C GLY A 202 -2.86 -8.43 18.69
N LYS A 203 -3.69 -8.20 17.65
CA LYS A 203 -3.80 -9.08 16.49
C LYS A 203 -3.19 -8.45 15.25
N ARG A 204 -2.66 -9.31 14.39
CA ARG A 204 -2.17 -8.98 13.04
C ARG A 204 -3.34 -8.89 12.09
N ILE A 205 -3.39 -7.85 11.31
CA ILE A 205 -4.48 -7.63 10.39
C ILE A 205 -4.09 -8.16 9.02
N CYS A 206 -4.98 -9.00 8.46
CA CYS A 206 -4.89 -9.51 7.10
C CYS A 206 -6.17 -9.20 6.33
N ALA A 207 -6.08 -9.06 5.02
CA ALA A 207 -7.22 -8.95 4.12
C ALA A 207 -7.03 -9.89 2.92
N LEU A 208 -7.99 -10.77 2.71
CA LEU A 208 -8.08 -11.59 1.50
C LEU A 208 -8.84 -10.81 0.44
N THR A 209 -8.25 -10.67 -0.74
CA THR A 209 -8.86 -9.90 -1.82
C THR A 209 -8.70 -10.59 -3.17
N HIS A 210 -9.75 -10.51 -4.00
CA HIS A 210 -9.81 -11.16 -5.30
C HIS A 210 -10.21 -10.17 -6.38
N ASP A 211 -9.41 -10.08 -7.45
CA ASP A 211 -9.78 -9.37 -8.66
C ASP A 211 -10.36 -10.39 -9.65
N VAL A 212 -11.64 -10.21 -10.00
CA VAL A 212 -12.38 -11.15 -10.86
C VAL A 212 -12.50 -10.55 -12.26
N GLU A 213 -11.51 -10.79 -13.10
CA GLU A 213 -11.37 -10.11 -14.38
C GLU A 213 -12.20 -10.74 -15.51
N THR A 214 -12.62 -11.99 -15.34
CA THR A 214 -13.31 -12.77 -16.39
C THR A 214 -14.59 -13.43 -15.91
N LYS A 215 -15.44 -13.84 -16.88
CA LYS A 215 -16.64 -14.64 -16.58
C LYS A 215 -16.27 -16.01 -15.98
N ASP A 216 -15.15 -16.60 -16.39
CA ASP A 216 -14.65 -17.86 -15.83
C ASP A 216 -14.27 -17.68 -14.36
N GLY A 217 -13.55 -16.61 -14.03
CA GLY A 217 -13.24 -16.27 -12.64
C GLY A 217 -14.49 -16.09 -11.78
N LEU A 218 -15.53 -15.40 -12.29
CA LEU A 218 -16.78 -15.25 -11.57
C LEU A 218 -17.46 -16.61 -11.32
N SER A 219 -17.40 -17.54 -12.26
CA SER A 219 -17.98 -18.88 -12.09
C SER A 219 -17.30 -19.70 -10.97
N LYS A 220 -16.03 -19.44 -10.72
CA LYS A 220 -15.23 -20.08 -9.66
C LYS A 220 -15.39 -19.40 -8.29
N ALA A 221 -15.77 -18.14 -8.27
CA ALA A 221 -15.82 -17.31 -7.05
C ALA A 221 -16.67 -17.93 -5.93
N VAL A 222 -17.82 -18.54 -6.27
CA VAL A 222 -18.69 -19.19 -5.26
C VAL A 222 -18.02 -20.40 -4.61
N THR A 223 -17.23 -21.15 -5.35
CA THR A 223 -16.48 -22.30 -4.81
C THR A 223 -15.38 -21.83 -3.88
N ILE A 224 -14.63 -20.81 -4.29
CA ILE A 224 -13.58 -20.21 -3.48
C ILE A 224 -14.17 -19.64 -2.18
N LYS A 225 -15.24 -18.84 -2.30
CA LYS A 225 -15.97 -18.29 -1.15
C LYS A 225 -16.43 -19.36 -0.15
N ARG A 226 -16.94 -20.52 -0.64
CA ARG A 226 -17.35 -21.63 0.26
C ARG A 226 -16.16 -22.21 1.03
N LEU A 227 -15.00 -22.23 0.41
CA LEU A 227 -13.78 -22.65 1.11
C LEU A 227 -13.39 -21.65 2.19
N GLU A 228 -13.47 -20.34 1.91
CA GLU A 228 -13.23 -19.28 2.89
C GLU A 228 -14.24 -19.32 4.06
N GLU A 229 -15.52 -19.55 3.77
CA GLU A 229 -16.56 -19.75 4.79
C GLU A 229 -16.25 -20.93 5.73
N LYS A 230 -15.70 -22.01 5.22
CA LYS A 230 -15.28 -23.17 6.03
C LYS A 230 -14.24 -22.78 7.09
N TYR A 231 -13.41 -21.77 6.82
CA TYR A 231 -12.37 -21.27 7.72
C TYR A 231 -12.79 -20.00 8.50
N ASP A 232 -14.02 -19.53 8.30
CA ASP A 232 -14.55 -18.26 8.87
C ASP A 232 -13.68 -17.04 8.54
N LEU A 233 -13.21 -16.95 7.29
CA LEU A 233 -12.33 -15.90 6.79
C LEU A 233 -13.04 -15.09 5.69
N PRO A 234 -13.50 -13.83 5.99
CA PRO A 234 -14.13 -12.98 5.00
C PRO A 234 -13.13 -12.46 3.97
N SER A 235 -13.60 -12.25 2.73
CA SER A 235 -12.81 -11.72 1.63
C SER A 235 -13.51 -10.58 0.89
N ALA A 236 -12.76 -9.82 0.08
CA ALA A 236 -13.29 -8.79 -0.80
C ALA A 236 -13.13 -9.19 -2.27
N TRP A 237 -14.20 -8.95 -3.05
CA TRP A 237 -14.32 -9.31 -4.44
C TRP A 237 -14.45 -8.06 -5.30
N TYR A 238 -13.39 -7.71 -6.05
CA TYR A 238 -13.40 -6.56 -6.94
C TYR A 238 -13.86 -6.98 -8.33
N LEU A 239 -14.96 -6.38 -8.79
CA LEU A 239 -15.69 -6.78 -9.99
C LEU A 239 -15.74 -5.65 -11.01
N PRO A 240 -15.43 -5.88 -12.30
CA PRO A 240 -15.68 -4.93 -13.36
C PRO A 240 -17.17 -4.96 -13.72
N SER A 241 -17.83 -3.79 -13.68
CA SER A 241 -19.30 -3.73 -13.75
C SER A 241 -19.89 -3.97 -15.14
N ALA A 242 -19.06 -3.96 -16.20
CA ALA A 242 -19.52 -4.13 -17.60
C ALA A 242 -18.51 -4.85 -18.50
N GLN A 243 -17.59 -5.63 -17.94
CA GLN A 243 -16.63 -6.42 -18.70
C GLN A 243 -17.26 -7.70 -19.26
N TYR A 244 -18.10 -8.32 -18.48
CA TYR A 244 -18.86 -9.54 -18.77
C TYR A 244 -20.21 -9.49 -18.05
N SER A 245 -21.09 -10.43 -18.36
CA SER A 245 -22.40 -10.52 -17.70
C SER A 245 -22.23 -10.90 -16.24
N LEU A 246 -22.67 -10.03 -15.35
CA LEU A 246 -22.71 -10.25 -13.92
C LEU A 246 -24.03 -10.91 -13.53
N ASP A 247 -23.96 -12.06 -12.88
CA ASP A 247 -25.12 -12.75 -12.33
C ASP A 247 -25.46 -12.22 -10.93
N LYS A 248 -26.71 -11.77 -10.75
CA LYS A 248 -27.15 -11.17 -9.49
C LYS A 248 -27.06 -12.15 -8.31
N GLU A 249 -27.41 -13.42 -8.52
CA GLU A 249 -27.41 -14.42 -7.45
C GLU A 249 -25.98 -14.65 -6.93
N THR A 250 -25.02 -14.79 -7.84
CA THR A 250 -23.60 -14.89 -7.51
C THR A 250 -23.10 -13.67 -6.75
N ILE A 251 -23.39 -12.45 -7.25
CA ILE A 251 -22.95 -11.22 -6.60
C ILE A 251 -23.55 -11.08 -5.20
N THR A 252 -24.83 -11.38 -5.03
CA THR A 252 -25.49 -11.36 -3.73
C THR A 252 -24.90 -12.40 -2.77
N ALA A 253 -24.59 -13.59 -3.27
CA ALA A 253 -23.96 -14.64 -2.47
C ALA A 253 -22.55 -14.23 -1.97
N LEU A 254 -21.76 -13.55 -2.80
CA LEU A 254 -20.46 -13.00 -2.39
C LEU A 254 -20.63 -11.86 -1.37
N ALA A 255 -21.59 -10.95 -1.60
CA ALA A 255 -21.85 -9.81 -0.73
C ALA A 255 -22.35 -10.20 0.66
N ASN A 256 -23.07 -11.30 0.80
CA ASN A 256 -23.61 -11.77 2.08
C ASN A 256 -22.52 -12.26 3.06
N TYR A 257 -21.37 -12.67 2.55
CA TYR A 257 -20.28 -13.17 3.39
C TYR A 257 -19.10 -12.22 3.45
N GLY A 258 -18.82 -11.49 2.37
CA GLY A 258 -17.65 -10.66 2.23
C GLY A 258 -17.98 -9.22 1.83
N GLU A 259 -17.10 -8.67 1.02
CA GLU A 259 -17.22 -7.32 0.48
C GLU A 259 -17.24 -7.35 -1.05
N ILE A 260 -18.11 -6.54 -1.67
CA ILE A 260 -18.04 -6.24 -3.09
C ILE A 260 -17.33 -4.90 -3.28
N GLY A 261 -16.20 -4.92 -3.99
CA GLY A 261 -15.47 -3.75 -4.43
C GLY A 261 -15.66 -3.50 -5.93
N SER A 262 -15.46 -2.29 -6.37
CA SER A 262 -15.48 -1.93 -7.79
C SER A 262 -14.09 -2.15 -8.42
N HIS A 263 -14.07 -2.87 -9.54
CA HIS A 263 -12.89 -3.02 -10.40
C HIS A 263 -13.10 -2.28 -11.73
N ASP A 264 -13.60 -1.02 -11.64
CA ASP A 264 -13.97 -0.22 -12.79
C ASP A 264 -15.16 -0.80 -13.58
N THR A 265 -15.40 -0.27 -14.79
CA THR A 265 -16.42 -0.83 -15.70
C THR A 265 -15.85 -1.94 -16.57
N LYS A 266 -14.60 -1.78 -17.02
CA LYS A 266 -13.91 -2.72 -17.92
C LYS A 266 -12.43 -2.77 -17.59
N HIS A 267 -11.84 -3.93 -17.73
CA HIS A 267 -10.41 -4.14 -17.59
C HIS A 267 -9.66 -3.74 -18.88
N ASP A 268 -9.80 -2.49 -19.31
CA ASP A 268 -9.25 -1.98 -20.58
C ASP A 268 -8.00 -1.11 -20.42
N GLY A 269 -7.58 -0.86 -19.18
CA GLY A 269 -6.36 -0.08 -18.88
C GLY A 269 -6.45 1.41 -19.23
N LYS A 270 -7.65 1.97 -19.42
CA LYS A 270 -7.84 3.33 -19.94
C LYS A 270 -8.05 4.42 -18.90
N LEU A 271 -8.05 4.10 -17.60
CA LEU A 271 -8.34 5.08 -16.55
C LEU A 271 -7.41 6.30 -16.61
N PHE A 272 -6.14 6.12 -16.94
CA PHE A 272 -5.18 7.22 -17.08
C PHE A 272 -5.49 8.21 -18.21
N ASP A 273 -6.21 7.76 -19.25
CA ASP A 273 -6.41 8.53 -20.49
C ASP A 273 -7.80 9.17 -20.56
N LEU A 274 -8.61 8.98 -19.52
CA LEU A 274 -9.94 9.57 -19.43
C LEU A 274 -9.88 11.03 -19.00
N SER A 275 -10.73 11.87 -19.61
CA SER A 275 -10.99 13.21 -19.09
C SER A 275 -11.66 13.10 -17.72
N ALA A 276 -11.52 14.14 -16.88
CA ALA A 276 -12.09 14.17 -15.53
C ALA A 276 -13.60 13.88 -15.52
N ARG A 277 -14.36 14.36 -16.52
CA ARG A 277 -15.78 14.07 -16.66
C ARG A 277 -16.03 12.59 -16.94
N ARG A 278 -15.34 12.00 -17.93
CA ARG A 278 -15.51 10.57 -18.29
C ARG A 278 -15.06 9.65 -17.16
N LEU A 279 -13.99 10.01 -16.46
CA LEU A 279 -13.51 9.28 -15.30
C LEU A 279 -14.59 9.25 -14.20
N ASN A 280 -15.20 10.41 -13.90
CA ASN A 280 -16.28 10.50 -12.91
C ASN A 280 -17.51 9.68 -13.32
N GLU A 281 -17.97 9.82 -14.58
CA GLU A 281 -19.10 9.06 -15.12
C GLU A 281 -18.85 7.54 -15.02
N ARG A 282 -17.62 7.10 -15.34
CA ARG A 282 -17.23 5.69 -15.35
C ARG A 282 -17.16 5.12 -13.93
N LEU A 283 -16.48 5.79 -13.00
CA LEU A 283 -16.35 5.32 -11.63
C LEU A 283 -17.70 5.33 -10.87
N LEU A 284 -18.48 6.39 -11.02
CA LEU A 284 -19.81 6.47 -10.42
C LEU A 284 -20.79 5.46 -11.03
N GLY A 285 -20.72 5.24 -12.34
CA GLY A 285 -21.54 4.24 -13.05
C GLY A 285 -21.23 2.82 -12.60
N SER A 286 -19.94 2.48 -12.44
CA SER A 286 -19.51 1.19 -11.92
C SER A 286 -20.05 0.95 -10.51
N LYS A 287 -19.86 1.90 -9.60
CA LYS A 287 -20.37 1.84 -8.23
C LYS A 287 -21.88 1.54 -8.20
N LYS A 288 -22.69 2.36 -8.88
CA LYS A 288 -24.15 2.22 -8.90
C LYS A 288 -24.60 0.87 -9.45
N THR A 289 -23.94 0.37 -10.49
CA THR A 289 -24.27 -0.94 -11.09
C THR A 289 -24.04 -2.07 -10.09
N LEU A 290 -22.89 -2.06 -9.43
CA LEU A 290 -22.53 -3.08 -8.45
C LEU A 290 -23.40 -2.98 -7.18
N GLU A 291 -23.70 -1.78 -6.69
CA GLU A 291 -24.61 -1.56 -5.54
C GLU A 291 -26.02 -2.13 -5.82
N LYS A 292 -26.52 -1.93 -7.05
CA LYS A 292 -27.81 -2.49 -7.47
C LYS A 292 -27.80 -4.02 -7.48
N LEU A 293 -26.69 -4.65 -7.91
CA LEU A 293 -26.56 -6.11 -7.96
C LEU A 293 -26.31 -6.71 -6.59
N ALA A 294 -25.39 -6.13 -5.82
CA ALA A 294 -25.01 -6.60 -4.51
C ALA A 294 -26.05 -6.30 -3.42
N GLN A 295 -26.95 -5.35 -3.66
CA GLN A 295 -27.93 -4.85 -2.68
C GLN A 295 -27.29 -4.32 -1.39
N THR A 296 -26.05 -3.84 -1.50
CA THR A 296 -25.28 -3.23 -0.41
C THR A 296 -24.41 -2.10 -0.97
N SER A 297 -23.89 -1.25 -0.09
CA SER A 297 -22.99 -0.17 -0.48
C SER A 297 -21.65 -0.72 -0.99
N VAL A 298 -21.17 -0.19 -2.10
CA VAL A 298 -19.86 -0.47 -2.68
C VAL A 298 -18.95 0.71 -2.34
N VAL A 299 -18.09 0.54 -1.34
CA VAL A 299 -17.26 1.61 -0.79
C VAL A 299 -15.78 1.50 -1.18
N GLY A 300 -15.36 0.35 -1.68
CA GLY A 300 -14.00 0.05 -2.08
C GLY A 300 -13.80 0.07 -3.58
N PHE A 301 -12.60 0.47 -3.99
CA PHE A 301 -12.16 0.46 -5.37
C PHE A 301 -10.78 -0.21 -5.51
N ARG A 302 -10.58 -0.90 -6.62
CA ARG A 302 -9.27 -1.33 -7.12
C ARG A 302 -9.23 -1.14 -8.63
N ALA A 303 -8.23 -0.42 -9.10
CA ALA A 303 -8.10 -0.14 -10.52
C ALA A 303 -7.57 -1.36 -11.29
N PRO A 304 -8.11 -1.67 -12.47
CA PRO A 304 -7.48 -2.59 -13.40
C PRO A 304 -6.02 -2.22 -13.67
N LEU A 305 -5.14 -3.23 -13.75
CA LEU A 305 -3.70 -3.05 -13.92
C LEU A 305 -3.06 -2.18 -12.82
N LEU A 306 -3.69 -2.06 -11.65
CA LEU A 306 -3.22 -1.22 -10.54
C LEU A 306 -2.95 0.24 -10.98
N GLN A 307 -3.79 0.79 -11.87
CA GLN A 307 -3.66 2.16 -12.35
C GLN A 307 -4.00 3.15 -11.24
N HIS A 308 -3.09 4.05 -10.93
CA HIS A 308 -3.28 5.06 -9.89
C HIS A 308 -2.68 6.42 -10.27
N SER A 309 -3.38 7.48 -9.92
CA SER A 309 -2.94 8.87 -10.09
C SER A 309 -3.72 9.78 -9.15
N LYS A 310 -3.23 11.03 -8.96
CA LYS A 310 -3.96 12.04 -8.17
C LYS A 310 -5.38 12.25 -8.67
N ASP A 311 -5.58 12.26 -9.98
CA ASP A 311 -6.90 12.50 -10.59
C ASP A 311 -7.86 11.32 -10.36
N ILE A 312 -7.35 10.08 -10.40
CA ILE A 312 -8.15 8.89 -10.06
C ILE A 312 -8.56 8.96 -8.59
N LEU A 313 -7.63 9.15 -7.66
CA LEU A 313 -7.92 9.21 -6.22
C LEU A 313 -8.90 10.34 -5.86
N ARG A 314 -8.70 11.55 -6.40
CA ARG A 314 -9.63 12.68 -6.24
C ARG A 314 -11.02 12.37 -6.78
N THR A 315 -11.10 11.63 -7.88
CA THR A 315 -12.39 11.28 -8.47
C THR A 315 -13.08 10.19 -7.66
N LEU A 316 -12.36 9.20 -7.16
CA LEU A 316 -12.90 8.21 -6.23
C LEU A 316 -13.50 8.87 -4.98
N ASN A 317 -12.78 9.82 -4.37
CA ASN A 317 -13.29 10.60 -3.24
C ASN A 317 -14.58 11.35 -3.60
N ARG A 318 -14.64 12.05 -4.75
CA ARG A 318 -15.85 12.71 -5.23
C ARG A 318 -17.03 11.76 -5.52
N CYS A 319 -16.73 10.52 -5.90
CA CYS A 319 -17.74 9.47 -6.12
C CYS A 319 -18.14 8.76 -4.82
N ASN A 320 -17.69 9.24 -3.66
CA ASN A 320 -17.96 8.66 -2.34
C ASN A 320 -17.50 7.21 -2.21
N TYR A 321 -16.34 6.87 -2.79
CA TYR A 321 -15.59 5.70 -2.35
C TYR A 321 -14.88 6.04 -1.04
N THR A 322 -14.79 5.08 -0.14
CA THR A 322 -14.15 5.26 1.17
C THR A 322 -12.67 4.94 1.09
N TYR A 323 -12.31 3.94 0.28
CA TYR A 323 -10.93 3.54 0.09
C TYR A 323 -10.64 3.13 -1.36
N ASP A 324 -9.36 3.22 -1.69
CA ASP A 324 -8.72 2.62 -2.86
C ASP A 324 -7.71 1.57 -2.39
N SER A 325 -7.49 0.53 -3.19
CA SER A 325 -6.46 -0.47 -2.96
C SER A 325 -5.75 -0.80 -4.27
N SER A 326 -5.30 0.26 -4.96
CA SER A 326 -4.65 0.15 -6.26
C SER A 326 -3.16 0.40 -6.23
N ILE A 327 -2.62 0.99 -5.15
CA ILE A 327 -1.20 1.30 -5.07
C ILE A 327 -0.49 0.18 -4.32
N PRO A 328 0.46 -0.54 -4.96
CA PRO A 328 1.24 -1.56 -4.26
C PRO A 328 2.23 -0.91 -3.30
N THR A 329 2.60 -1.64 -2.26
CA THR A 329 3.79 -1.29 -1.47
C THR A 329 5.00 -1.26 -2.38
N TRP A 330 5.15 -2.29 -3.21
CA TRP A 330 6.12 -2.35 -4.29
C TRP A 330 5.68 -3.34 -5.37
N GLU A 331 5.94 -3.00 -6.62
CA GLU A 331 5.71 -3.82 -7.81
C GLU A 331 6.86 -3.66 -8.80
N THR A 332 7.17 -4.72 -9.53
CA THR A 332 8.28 -4.74 -10.49
C THR A 332 8.07 -3.77 -11.65
N LYS A 333 6.83 -3.64 -12.13
CA LYS A 333 6.53 -2.83 -13.30
C LYS A 333 5.20 -2.09 -13.22
N HIS A 334 5.31 -0.78 -13.18
CA HIS A 334 4.15 0.09 -13.35
C HIS A 334 3.66 0.02 -14.81
N PRO A 335 2.36 -0.19 -15.07
CA PRO A 335 1.83 -0.41 -16.43
C PRO A 335 2.13 0.74 -17.39
N ARG A 336 2.24 1.97 -16.88
CA ARG A 336 2.48 3.18 -17.69
C ARG A 336 3.96 3.53 -17.90
N THR A 337 4.79 3.31 -16.89
CA THR A 337 6.22 3.68 -16.92
C THR A 337 7.13 2.52 -17.25
N MET A 338 6.65 1.29 -17.10
CA MET A 338 7.43 0.05 -17.25
C MET A 338 8.64 -0.01 -16.28
N ARG A 339 8.55 0.69 -15.14
CA ARG A 339 9.57 0.72 -14.07
C ARG A 339 8.95 0.25 -12.77
N SER A 340 9.79 -0.18 -11.85
CA SER A 340 9.33 -0.50 -10.49
C SER A 340 8.65 0.71 -9.85
N HIS A 341 7.60 0.44 -9.09
CA HIS A 341 6.81 1.47 -8.43
C HIS A 341 6.21 0.95 -7.13
N GLY A 342 5.67 1.85 -6.35
CA GLY A 342 4.98 1.56 -5.10
C GLY A 342 5.04 2.76 -4.17
N ILE A 343 4.21 2.72 -3.14
CA ILE A 343 4.15 3.78 -2.13
C ILE A 343 5.14 3.57 -0.99
N GLY A 344 5.64 2.34 -0.83
CA GLY A 344 6.64 2.01 0.19
C GLY A 344 6.12 2.03 1.61
N THR A 345 4.90 1.55 1.82
CA THR A 345 4.29 1.37 3.15
C THR A 345 3.41 0.12 3.18
N VAL A 346 3.32 -0.48 4.35
CA VAL A 346 2.37 -1.57 4.66
C VAL A 346 1.20 -1.08 5.53
N PHE A 347 1.03 0.24 5.65
CA PHE A 347 -0.04 0.84 6.44
C PHE A 347 -0.99 1.63 5.54
N PRO A 348 -2.30 1.64 5.85
CA PRO A 348 -3.25 2.54 5.21
C PRO A 348 -2.79 3.99 5.30
N THR A 349 -2.98 4.73 4.24
CA THR A 349 -2.46 6.10 4.08
C THR A 349 -3.54 6.98 3.46
N ASN A 350 -3.84 8.13 4.05
CA ASN A 350 -4.79 9.07 3.44
C ASN A 350 -4.10 9.87 2.34
N ILE A 351 -4.60 9.75 1.12
CA ILE A 351 -4.07 10.43 -0.05
C ILE A 351 -5.23 11.09 -0.82
N GLU A 352 -5.15 12.39 -1.06
CA GLU A 352 -6.20 13.15 -1.78
C GLU A 352 -7.62 12.97 -1.20
N GLY A 353 -7.70 12.72 0.12
CA GLY A 353 -8.96 12.57 0.86
C GLY A 353 -9.60 11.19 0.80
N ILE A 354 -8.90 10.20 0.26
CA ILE A 354 -9.33 8.79 0.27
C ILE A 354 -8.29 7.94 1.00
N VAL A 355 -8.71 6.87 1.65
CA VAL A 355 -7.80 5.93 2.30
C VAL A 355 -7.23 4.99 1.24
N GLU A 356 -5.96 5.06 0.99
CA GLU A 356 -5.24 4.02 0.23
C GLU A 356 -4.88 2.87 1.16
N ILE A 357 -5.35 1.67 0.85
CA ILE A 357 -4.95 0.42 1.50
C ILE A 357 -3.94 -0.27 0.58
N PRO A 358 -2.63 -0.14 0.84
CA PRO A 358 -1.63 -0.61 -0.10
C PRO A 358 -1.68 -2.12 -0.27
N LEU A 359 -1.45 -2.59 -1.50
CA LEU A 359 -1.19 -4.00 -1.75
C LEU A 359 0.18 -4.34 -1.16
N SER A 360 0.17 -4.77 0.10
CA SER A 360 1.41 -5.01 0.85
C SER A 360 2.15 -6.26 0.40
N LEU A 361 1.44 -7.21 -0.18
CA LEU A 361 2.01 -8.39 -0.81
C LEU A 361 1.89 -8.28 -2.33
N MET A 362 2.94 -8.62 -3.04
CA MET A 362 2.91 -8.67 -4.49
C MET A 362 1.86 -9.69 -4.96
N GLN A 363 1.11 -9.33 -6.01
CA GLN A 363 -0.01 -10.14 -6.51
C GLN A 363 0.44 -11.49 -7.09
N ASP A 364 -0.45 -12.48 -7.06
CA ASP A 364 -0.22 -13.82 -7.59
C ASP A 364 0.19 -13.83 -9.08
N HIS A 365 -0.35 -12.92 -9.89
CA HIS A 365 0.00 -12.78 -11.30
C HIS A 365 1.50 -12.56 -11.53
N GLN A 366 2.15 -11.73 -10.72
CA GLN A 366 3.58 -11.44 -10.85
C GLN A 366 4.42 -12.69 -10.63
N PHE A 367 4.08 -13.48 -9.62
CA PHE A 367 4.81 -14.70 -9.29
C PHE A 367 4.51 -15.85 -10.24
N LEU A 368 3.23 -16.13 -10.48
CA LEU A 368 2.83 -17.31 -11.24
C LEU A 368 3.03 -17.15 -12.75
N ASN A 369 2.59 -16.01 -13.31
CA ASN A 369 2.55 -15.84 -14.77
C ASN A 369 3.78 -15.11 -15.32
N ILE A 370 4.38 -14.22 -14.55
CA ILE A 370 5.54 -13.45 -15.00
C ILE A 370 6.84 -14.13 -14.58
N SER A 371 6.95 -14.56 -13.32
CA SER A 371 8.16 -15.23 -12.82
C SER A 371 8.13 -16.74 -12.97
N GLY A 372 6.96 -17.35 -13.27
CA GLY A 372 6.82 -18.78 -13.51
C GLY A 372 6.91 -19.65 -12.26
N LEU A 373 6.69 -19.07 -11.08
CA LEU A 373 6.70 -19.82 -9.83
C LEU A 373 5.46 -20.72 -9.72
N SER A 374 5.60 -21.78 -8.94
CA SER A 374 4.49 -22.65 -8.58
C SER A 374 3.60 -22.02 -7.48
N PRO A 375 2.34 -22.46 -7.34
CA PRO A 375 1.47 -22.04 -6.23
C PRO A 375 2.10 -22.26 -4.84
N LYS A 376 2.89 -23.30 -4.67
CA LYS A 376 3.56 -23.60 -3.40
C LYS A 376 4.70 -22.62 -3.07
N GLU A 377 5.47 -22.21 -4.08
CA GLU A 377 6.51 -21.18 -3.91
C GLU A 377 5.88 -19.83 -3.61
N LEU A 378 4.79 -19.46 -4.28
CA LEU A 378 4.02 -18.27 -3.97
C LEU A 378 3.54 -18.27 -2.52
N LEU A 379 2.94 -19.37 -2.06
CA LEU A 379 2.48 -19.51 -0.68
C LEU A 379 3.60 -19.27 0.32
N HIS A 380 4.76 -19.88 0.09
CA HIS A 380 5.93 -19.70 0.95
C HIS A 380 6.39 -18.24 1.03
N ILE A 381 6.46 -17.55 -0.12
CA ILE A 381 6.84 -16.14 -0.18
C ILE A 381 5.81 -15.27 0.57
N TRP A 382 4.51 -15.50 0.37
CA TRP A 382 3.47 -14.75 1.06
C TRP A 382 3.51 -14.94 2.57
N LEU A 383 3.67 -16.15 3.06
CA LEU A 383 3.75 -16.44 4.50
C LEU A 383 5.02 -15.82 5.13
N SER A 384 6.14 -15.84 4.41
CA SER A 384 7.38 -15.20 4.87
C SER A 384 7.24 -13.68 4.95
N ALA A 385 6.70 -13.04 3.91
CA ALA A 385 6.45 -11.59 3.89
C ALA A 385 5.41 -11.17 4.94
N MET A 386 4.38 -11.98 5.17
CA MET A 386 3.41 -11.76 6.25
C MET A 386 4.09 -11.73 7.62
N ALA A 387 5.07 -12.61 7.88
CA ALA A 387 5.82 -12.61 9.14
C ALA A 387 6.61 -11.30 9.34
N GLU A 388 7.22 -10.76 8.28
CA GLU A 388 7.94 -9.48 8.32
C GLU A 388 6.99 -8.28 8.53
N ILE A 389 5.88 -8.23 7.80
CA ILE A 389 4.87 -7.17 7.95
C ILE A 389 4.29 -7.15 9.38
N LYS A 390 4.12 -8.33 9.97
CA LYS A 390 3.70 -8.48 11.36
C LYS A 390 4.61 -7.76 12.33
N GLU A 391 5.92 -7.90 12.16
CA GLU A 391 6.88 -7.26 13.07
C GLU A 391 6.81 -5.74 13.01
N LEU A 392 6.43 -5.17 11.86
CA LEU A 392 6.16 -3.74 11.71
C LEU A 392 4.82 -3.31 12.32
N GLY A 393 3.90 -4.25 12.54
CA GLY A 393 2.51 -3.95 12.92
C GLY A 393 1.67 -3.43 11.75
N GLY A 394 2.07 -3.75 10.53
CA GLY A 394 1.37 -3.38 9.30
C GLY A 394 0.21 -4.32 8.94
N ILE A 395 -0.38 -4.11 7.78
CA ILE A 395 -1.51 -4.88 7.24
C ILE A 395 -1.05 -5.74 6.08
N CYS A 396 -1.40 -7.04 6.10
CA CYS A 396 -1.16 -7.94 4.99
C CYS A 396 -2.37 -7.97 4.06
N VAL A 397 -2.22 -7.51 2.83
CA VAL A 397 -3.26 -7.56 1.80
C VAL A 397 -2.84 -8.58 0.74
N PHE A 398 -3.56 -9.69 0.68
CA PHE A 398 -3.39 -10.74 -0.32
C PHE A 398 -4.24 -10.40 -1.55
N LEU A 399 -3.62 -10.36 -2.72
CA LEU A 399 -4.32 -10.22 -3.99
C LEU A 399 -4.15 -11.48 -4.82
N SER A 400 -5.24 -12.15 -5.07
CA SER A 400 -5.31 -13.33 -5.94
C SER A 400 -6.43 -13.22 -6.97
N HIS A 401 -6.28 -13.96 -8.06
CA HIS A 401 -7.23 -13.96 -9.17
C HIS A 401 -7.80 -15.35 -9.37
N PRO A 402 -9.12 -15.54 -9.39
CA PRO A 402 -9.77 -16.82 -9.65
C PRO A 402 -9.39 -17.47 -10.98
N GLU A 403 -8.83 -16.70 -11.89
CA GLU A 403 -8.36 -17.13 -13.21
C GLU A 403 -6.99 -17.83 -13.19
N TYR A 404 -6.25 -17.74 -12.08
CA TYR A 404 -4.87 -18.24 -12.00
C TYR A 404 -4.76 -19.52 -11.18
N SER A 405 -3.61 -20.19 -11.29
CA SER A 405 -3.42 -21.52 -10.74
C SER A 405 -3.45 -21.59 -9.21
N PHE A 406 -3.23 -20.48 -8.51
CA PHE A 406 -3.34 -20.45 -7.04
C PHE A 406 -4.78 -20.67 -6.57
N LEU A 407 -5.76 -20.21 -7.36
CA LEU A 407 -7.20 -20.41 -7.12
C LEU A 407 -7.84 -21.36 -8.14
N ASP A 408 -7.08 -22.34 -8.64
CA ASP A 408 -7.65 -23.38 -9.52
C ASP A 408 -8.61 -24.26 -8.71
N THR A 409 -9.90 -24.18 -9.02
CA THR A 409 -10.95 -24.93 -8.29
C THR A 409 -10.84 -26.46 -8.42
N ARG A 410 -9.96 -26.95 -9.30
CA ARG A 410 -9.62 -28.39 -9.40
C ARG A 410 -8.59 -28.81 -8.36
N ASP A 411 -7.77 -27.88 -7.88
CA ASP A 411 -6.78 -28.10 -6.82
C ASP A 411 -6.57 -26.79 -6.02
N LEU A 412 -7.29 -26.66 -4.92
CA LEU A 412 -7.20 -25.52 -4.00
C LEU A 412 -6.29 -25.80 -2.80
N SER A 413 -5.47 -26.85 -2.84
CA SER A 413 -4.67 -27.28 -1.70
C SER A 413 -3.75 -26.19 -1.15
N CYS A 414 -3.04 -25.45 -2.02
CA CYS A 414 -2.18 -24.34 -1.59
C CYS A 414 -2.99 -23.17 -1.02
N TYR A 415 -4.17 -22.88 -1.58
CA TYR A 415 -5.04 -21.85 -1.03
C TYR A 415 -5.63 -22.26 0.31
N GLU A 416 -6.05 -23.52 0.44
CA GLU A 416 -6.54 -24.07 1.71
C GLU A 416 -5.45 -24.07 2.79
N GLU A 417 -4.19 -24.32 2.43
CA GLU A 417 -3.05 -24.19 3.34
C GLU A 417 -2.87 -22.74 3.82
N LEU A 418 -3.03 -21.74 2.95
CA LEU A 418 -3.04 -20.32 3.34
C LEU A 418 -4.18 -20.03 4.34
N LEU A 419 -5.41 -20.46 4.01
CA LEU A 419 -6.58 -20.24 4.88
C LEU A 419 -6.40 -20.90 6.25
N ASN A 420 -5.87 -22.12 6.26
CA ASN A 420 -5.55 -22.81 7.52
C ASN A 420 -4.48 -22.07 8.33
N ALA A 421 -3.43 -21.55 7.70
CA ALA A 421 -2.39 -20.76 8.37
C ALA A 421 -2.97 -19.46 9.00
N LEU A 422 -3.90 -18.82 8.30
CA LEU A 422 -4.55 -17.59 8.79
C LEU A 422 -5.56 -17.86 9.91
N SER A 423 -6.36 -18.94 9.81
CA SER A 423 -7.41 -19.26 10.77
C SER A 423 -6.89 -19.90 12.06
N SER A 424 -5.80 -20.66 11.96
CA SER A 424 -5.19 -21.35 13.13
C SER A 424 -4.33 -20.44 14.00
N ASP A 425 -3.88 -19.29 13.49
CA ASP A 425 -3.09 -18.32 14.26
C ASP A 425 -4.03 -17.37 15.03
N SER A 426 -4.16 -17.59 16.35
CA SER A 426 -5.01 -16.76 17.23
C SER A 426 -4.60 -15.28 17.26
N GLU A 427 -3.38 -14.96 16.84
CA GLU A 427 -2.89 -13.57 16.73
C GLU A 427 -3.22 -12.93 15.37
N VAL A 428 -3.83 -13.65 14.43
CA VAL A 428 -4.30 -13.12 13.15
C VAL A 428 -5.77 -12.71 13.23
N SER A 429 -6.13 -11.64 12.54
CA SER A 429 -7.50 -11.21 12.31
C SER A 429 -7.66 -10.91 10.83
N VAL A 430 -8.46 -11.70 10.15
CA VAL A 430 -8.82 -11.44 8.75
C VAL A 430 -10.08 -10.61 8.70
N MET A 431 -10.05 -9.51 7.94
CA MET A 431 -11.21 -8.62 7.79
C MET A 431 -11.28 -8.03 6.38
N CYS A 432 -12.47 -7.58 6.01
CA CYS A 432 -12.65 -6.91 4.72
C CYS A 432 -11.97 -5.54 4.71
N PRO A 433 -11.43 -5.09 3.56
CA PRO A 433 -10.79 -3.78 3.43
C PRO A 433 -11.64 -2.60 3.89
N LYS A 434 -12.96 -2.62 3.72
CA LYS A 434 -13.88 -1.58 4.23
C LYS A 434 -13.76 -1.38 5.76
N ASP A 435 -13.44 -2.43 6.51
CA ASP A 435 -13.33 -2.36 7.96
C ASP A 435 -11.99 -1.76 8.40
N LEU A 436 -10.96 -1.84 7.55
CA LEU A 436 -9.64 -1.24 7.79
C LEU A 436 -9.68 0.29 7.79
N THR A 437 -10.68 0.89 7.18
CA THR A 437 -10.87 2.36 7.16
C THR A 437 -11.37 2.93 8.48
N LYS A 438 -11.75 2.06 9.42
CA LYS A 438 -12.28 2.47 10.74
C LYS A 438 -11.19 2.63 11.82
N PHE A 439 -9.94 2.23 11.52
CA PHE A 439 -8.79 2.34 12.44
C PHE A 439 -8.16 3.73 12.53
#